data_95ea5d99025a4cacdeab47040b51d769
#
_entry.id   95ea5d99025a4cacdeab47040b51d769
#
_cell.length_a   1.000
_cell.length_b   1.000
_cell.length_c   1.000
_cell.angle_alpha   90.00
_cell.angle_beta   90.00
_cell.angle_gamma   90.00
#
_symmetry.space_group_name_H-M   'P 1'
#
loop_
_entity.id
_entity.type
_entity.pdbx_description
1 polymer ?
#
loop_
_entity_poly.entity_id
_entity_poly.type
_entity_poly.pdbx_seq_one_letter_code
_entity_poly.pdbx_strand_id
1 'polypeptide(L)'
;MICDLDRDLAAARAQQFGIPEVETDYQRLLSRSDIDVVDIVTRGNDRGENHQDLTFAALDAGKHVLCEKPVCHDYRDIQRAHEVAASKDLKTKVGLTFRYAPAIMYMQALIAEGFIGETYIFNGFEQNYQWIDPDTPMDKRPHRERSEDTEVKGHDPRPEAIQVLSLEGYGAPIIDIGLMSVGSGLERVVGTLKNMLPYRHRTNLDTVRERINVDDADIFIGECANGALFSVQSAYVTVGNYPGIEARIYGSKGALVCRLVEEFGECQTLHGARPDAVEFVRMPIPDRFFPPGVGAGEPWPSLFYGNLVHNFMQELYGGDGVNQGNFAQSARVQEVINAVALSHRQRRWVDLPLGS
;
A
#
# COMPACT_ATOMS: atom_id res chain seq x y z
N MET A 1 -1.71 -1.34 -24.60
CA MET A 1 -0.40 -2.04 -24.78
C MET A 1 0.04 -2.65 -23.46
N ILE A 2 0.65 -3.82 -23.46
CA ILE A 2 1.39 -4.39 -22.31
C ILE A 2 2.88 -4.31 -22.61
N CYS A 3 3.68 -3.93 -21.59
CA CYS A 3 5.13 -3.96 -21.65
C CYS A 3 5.67 -4.80 -20.50
N ASP A 4 6.45 -5.83 -20.80
CA ASP A 4 7.15 -6.67 -19.83
C ASP A 4 8.46 -7.17 -20.45
N LEU A 5 9.51 -7.34 -19.64
CA LEU A 5 10.78 -7.91 -20.08
C LEU A 5 10.63 -9.35 -20.59
N ASP A 6 9.65 -10.07 -20.05
CA ASP A 6 9.25 -11.41 -20.49
C ASP A 6 8.15 -11.30 -21.57
N ARG A 7 8.56 -11.44 -22.84
CA ARG A 7 7.67 -11.32 -24.00
C ARG A 7 6.56 -12.36 -23.99
N ASP A 8 6.83 -13.59 -23.55
CA ASP A 8 5.85 -14.67 -23.58
C ASP A 8 4.79 -14.45 -22.49
N LEU A 9 5.20 -13.98 -21.32
CA LEU A 9 4.29 -13.57 -20.25
C LEU A 9 3.42 -12.39 -20.70
N ALA A 10 4.03 -11.36 -21.29
CA ALA A 10 3.29 -10.21 -21.83
C ALA A 10 2.26 -10.64 -22.90
N ALA A 11 2.66 -11.52 -23.82
CA ALA A 11 1.77 -12.03 -24.88
C ALA A 11 0.59 -12.84 -24.31
N ALA A 12 0.85 -13.70 -23.33
CA ALA A 12 -0.19 -14.47 -22.66
C ALA A 12 -1.22 -13.56 -21.96
N ARG A 13 -0.76 -12.52 -21.27
CA ARG A 13 -1.62 -11.52 -20.63
C ARG A 13 -2.38 -10.68 -21.65
N ALA A 14 -1.72 -10.26 -22.72
CA ALA A 14 -2.35 -9.53 -23.81
C ALA A 14 -3.51 -10.33 -24.43
N GLN A 15 -3.29 -11.61 -24.67
CA GLN A 15 -4.33 -12.52 -25.18
C GLN A 15 -5.48 -12.68 -24.17
N GLN A 16 -5.17 -12.88 -22.89
CA GLN A 16 -6.17 -13.06 -21.83
C GLN A 16 -7.12 -11.86 -21.72
N PHE A 17 -6.60 -10.65 -21.86
CA PHE A 17 -7.35 -9.41 -21.66
C PHE A 17 -7.71 -8.69 -22.97
N GLY A 18 -7.44 -9.28 -24.12
CA GLY A 18 -7.75 -8.67 -25.42
C GLY A 18 -6.93 -7.41 -25.71
N ILE A 19 -5.72 -7.29 -25.18
CA ILE A 19 -4.86 -6.14 -25.38
C ILE A 19 -4.09 -6.30 -26.68
N PRO A 20 -4.17 -5.34 -27.64
CA PRO A 20 -3.71 -5.58 -29.00
C PRO A 20 -2.20 -5.60 -29.19
N GLU A 21 -1.46 -4.98 -28.29
CA GLU A 21 -0.03 -4.74 -28.51
C GLU A 21 0.83 -5.16 -27.32
N VAL A 22 2.01 -5.72 -27.63
CA VAL A 22 3.03 -6.17 -26.68
C VAL A 22 4.36 -5.53 -27.02
N GLU A 23 5.04 -4.97 -26.00
CA GLU A 23 6.37 -4.41 -26.09
C GLU A 23 7.26 -5.00 -24.97
N THR A 24 8.59 -5.00 -25.17
CA THR A 24 9.56 -5.45 -24.16
C THR A 24 10.52 -4.34 -23.74
N ASP A 25 10.42 -3.18 -24.39
CA ASP A 25 11.20 -1.99 -24.10
C ASP A 25 10.27 -0.85 -23.66
N TYR A 26 10.29 -0.52 -22.38
CA TYR A 26 9.45 0.55 -21.84
C TYR A 26 9.78 1.92 -22.42
N GLN A 27 11.01 2.17 -22.89
CA GLN A 27 11.38 3.45 -23.51
C GLN A 27 10.63 3.64 -24.82
N ARG A 28 10.43 2.57 -25.59
CA ARG A 28 9.58 2.60 -26.81
C ARG A 28 8.12 2.87 -26.47
N LEU A 29 7.61 2.25 -25.39
CA LEU A 29 6.27 2.55 -24.92
C LEU A 29 6.15 4.03 -24.55
N LEU A 30 7.09 4.57 -23.76
CA LEU A 30 7.06 5.97 -23.32
C LEU A 30 7.19 6.98 -24.45
N SER A 31 7.88 6.64 -25.54
CA SER A 31 8.05 7.51 -26.72
C SER A 31 6.80 7.69 -27.57
N ARG A 32 5.75 6.90 -27.33
CA ARG A 32 4.49 6.93 -28.11
C ARG A 32 3.63 8.13 -27.74
N SER A 33 3.14 8.85 -28.74
CA SER A 33 2.25 9.99 -28.57
C SER A 33 0.76 9.61 -28.36
N ASP A 34 0.41 8.35 -28.59
CA ASP A 34 -0.95 7.81 -28.39
C ASP A 34 -1.14 7.11 -27.04
N ILE A 35 -0.16 7.20 -26.14
CA ILE A 35 -0.22 6.74 -24.77
C ILE A 35 -0.17 7.97 -23.85
N ASP A 36 -1.22 8.19 -23.05
CA ASP A 36 -1.31 9.30 -22.11
C ASP A 36 -1.05 8.85 -20.66
N VAL A 37 -1.32 7.58 -20.35
CA VAL A 37 -1.26 7.02 -19.00
C VAL A 37 -0.39 5.77 -18.97
N VAL A 38 0.44 5.66 -17.95
CA VAL A 38 1.25 4.48 -17.68
C VAL A 38 0.87 3.90 -16.33
N ASP A 39 0.54 2.62 -16.30
CA ASP A 39 0.31 1.83 -15.09
C ASP A 39 1.56 1.00 -14.80
N ILE A 40 2.22 1.27 -13.68
CA ILE A 40 3.49 0.64 -13.27
C ILE A 40 3.17 -0.41 -12.20
N VAL A 41 3.13 -1.67 -12.62
CA VAL A 41 2.84 -2.83 -11.77
C VAL A 41 4.03 -3.83 -11.73
N THR A 42 5.21 -3.38 -12.14
CA THR A 42 6.41 -4.20 -12.13
C THR A 42 6.84 -4.50 -10.70
N ARG A 43 7.33 -5.69 -10.46
CA ARG A 43 8.09 -5.95 -9.23
C ARG A 43 9.48 -5.37 -9.41
N GLY A 44 10.05 -4.80 -8.34
CA GLY A 44 11.46 -4.46 -8.31
C GLY A 44 12.26 -5.68 -8.78
N ASN A 45 13.08 -5.51 -9.81
CA ASN A 45 13.75 -6.62 -10.44
C ASN A 45 15.24 -6.59 -10.15
N ASP A 46 15.87 -7.74 -10.36
CA ASP A 46 17.30 -7.95 -10.21
C ASP A 46 18.15 -7.17 -11.24
N ARG A 47 17.51 -6.46 -12.21
CA ARG A 47 18.17 -5.64 -13.23
C ARG A 47 18.27 -4.16 -12.86
N GLY A 48 17.80 -3.77 -11.67
CA GLY A 48 17.93 -2.41 -11.13
C GLY A 48 16.80 -1.45 -11.52
N GLU A 49 15.87 -1.83 -12.37
CA GLU A 49 14.69 -1.02 -12.68
C GLU A 49 13.61 -1.31 -11.65
N ASN A 50 13.24 -0.31 -10.88
CA ASN A 50 12.24 -0.36 -9.84
C ASN A 50 11.10 0.63 -10.16
N HIS A 51 10.09 0.67 -9.31
CA HIS A 51 8.99 1.62 -9.46
C HIS A 51 9.46 3.07 -9.57
N GLN A 52 10.51 3.45 -8.84
CA GLN A 52 11.09 4.79 -8.85
C GLN A 52 11.62 5.18 -10.24
N ASP A 53 12.47 4.35 -10.84
CA ASP A 53 13.09 4.64 -12.13
C ASP A 53 12.03 4.75 -13.23
N LEU A 54 11.09 3.80 -13.26
CA LEU A 54 9.99 3.81 -14.23
C LEU A 54 9.04 4.99 -14.03
N THR A 55 8.78 5.38 -12.79
CA THR A 55 7.95 6.55 -12.46
C THR A 55 8.58 7.83 -12.99
N PHE A 56 9.87 8.07 -12.71
CA PHE A 56 10.54 9.26 -13.22
C PHE A 56 10.63 9.25 -14.74
N ALA A 57 10.94 8.11 -15.37
CA ALA A 57 10.95 8.00 -16.82
C ALA A 57 9.58 8.32 -17.46
N ALA A 58 8.50 7.84 -16.87
CA ALA A 58 7.13 8.12 -17.33
C ALA A 58 6.76 9.60 -17.17
N LEU A 59 7.08 10.21 -16.02
CA LEU A 59 6.85 11.64 -15.78
C LEU A 59 7.69 12.50 -16.72
N ASP A 60 8.94 12.11 -16.99
CA ASP A 60 9.79 12.83 -17.92
C ASP A 60 9.27 12.77 -19.36
N ALA A 61 8.68 11.65 -19.74
CA ALA A 61 7.98 11.47 -21.01
C ALA A 61 6.60 12.15 -21.09
N GLY A 62 6.17 12.87 -20.03
CA GLY A 62 4.91 13.60 -20.01
C GLY A 62 3.68 12.69 -19.84
N LYS A 63 3.84 11.53 -19.19
CA LYS A 63 2.73 10.58 -18.97
C LYS A 63 2.13 10.75 -17.58
N HIS A 64 0.79 10.62 -17.49
CA HIS A 64 0.10 10.39 -16.22
C HIS A 64 0.51 9.02 -15.67
N VAL A 65 0.62 8.88 -14.35
CA VAL A 65 1.16 7.65 -13.74
C VAL A 65 0.22 7.10 -12.69
N LEU A 66 -0.15 5.82 -12.84
CA LEU A 66 -0.58 4.95 -11.76
C LEU A 66 0.59 4.04 -11.41
N CYS A 67 0.98 3.95 -10.15
CA CYS A 67 2.10 3.13 -9.72
C CYS A 67 1.73 2.27 -8.52
N GLU A 68 2.09 0.98 -8.56
CA GLU A 68 2.00 0.12 -7.39
C GLU A 68 2.90 0.63 -6.26
N LYS A 69 2.49 0.32 -5.04
CA LYS A 69 3.23 0.68 -3.82
C LYS A 69 4.36 -0.34 -3.52
N PRO A 70 5.48 0.10 -2.95
CA PRO A 70 5.85 1.49 -2.75
C PRO A 70 6.33 2.14 -4.06
N VAL A 71 6.04 3.42 -4.25
CA VAL A 71 6.57 4.18 -5.41
C VAL A 71 8.09 4.32 -5.30
N CYS A 72 8.56 4.70 -4.10
CA CYS A 72 9.96 4.77 -3.70
C CYS A 72 10.07 4.37 -2.22
N HIS A 73 11.28 3.96 -1.79
CA HIS A 73 11.56 3.62 -0.39
C HIS A 73 11.93 4.83 0.48
N ASP A 74 12.26 5.96 -0.13
CA ASP A 74 12.50 7.24 0.56
C ASP A 74 11.35 8.21 0.23
N TYR A 75 10.71 8.76 1.26
CA TYR A 75 9.60 9.69 1.10
C TYR A 75 9.99 10.94 0.30
N ARG A 76 11.27 11.38 0.38
CA ARG A 76 11.78 12.56 -0.36
C ARG A 76 11.78 12.33 -1.87
N ASP A 77 12.05 11.10 -2.31
CA ASP A 77 11.97 10.75 -3.72
C ASP A 77 10.52 10.75 -4.22
N ILE A 78 9.56 10.33 -3.40
CA ILE A 78 8.15 10.42 -3.76
C ILE A 78 7.69 11.89 -3.79
N GLN A 79 8.15 12.74 -2.86
CA GLN A 79 7.90 14.18 -2.89
C GLN A 79 8.44 14.81 -4.18
N ARG A 80 9.67 14.47 -4.56
CA ARG A 80 10.28 14.94 -5.81
C ARG A 80 9.47 14.48 -7.04
N ALA A 81 9.02 13.22 -7.06
CA ALA A 81 8.16 12.74 -8.14
C ALA A 81 6.83 13.50 -8.20
N HIS A 82 6.24 13.83 -7.04
CA HIS A 82 5.05 14.68 -6.96
C HIS A 82 5.29 16.09 -7.54
N GLU A 83 6.41 16.72 -7.19
CA GLU A 83 6.79 18.05 -7.69
C GLU A 83 7.00 18.04 -9.20
N VAL A 84 7.67 17.03 -9.74
CA VAL A 84 7.84 16.85 -11.19
C VAL A 84 6.47 16.70 -11.87
N ALA A 85 5.60 15.86 -11.35
CA ALA A 85 4.26 15.68 -11.89
C ALA A 85 3.45 16.99 -11.87
N ALA A 86 3.46 17.70 -10.75
CA ALA A 86 2.76 18.97 -10.58
C ALA A 86 3.28 20.05 -11.55
N SER A 87 4.61 20.13 -11.77
CA SER A 87 5.21 21.08 -12.70
C SER A 87 4.80 20.89 -14.17
N LYS A 88 4.36 19.66 -14.52
CA LYS A 88 3.92 19.26 -15.86
C LYS A 88 2.40 19.09 -15.97
N ASP A 89 1.63 19.43 -14.95
CA ASP A 89 0.17 19.18 -14.82
C ASP A 89 -0.20 17.68 -15.02
N LEU A 90 0.67 16.77 -14.60
CA LEU A 90 0.43 15.35 -14.69
C LEU A 90 -0.31 14.83 -13.45
N LYS A 91 -1.27 13.97 -13.66
CA LYS A 91 -2.02 13.29 -12.59
C LYS A 91 -1.25 12.03 -12.17
N THR A 92 -1.24 11.78 -10.87
CA THR A 92 -0.58 10.60 -10.30
C THR A 92 -1.51 9.85 -9.35
N LYS A 93 -1.39 8.54 -9.32
CA LYS A 93 -2.14 7.65 -8.43
C LYS A 93 -1.22 6.55 -7.91
N VAL A 94 -1.47 6.09 -6.70
CA VAL A 94 -0.71 4.99 -6.09
C VAL A 94 -1.63 3.81 -5.79
N GLY A 95 -1.15 2.61 -5.99
CA GLY A 95 -1.82 1.34 -5.71
C GLY A 95 -2.10 1.08 -4.22
N LEU A 96 -2.46 2.12 -3.45
CA LEU A 96 -2.98 2.00 -2.08
C LEU A 96 -4.45 1.52 -2.14
N THR A 97 -4.63 0.32 -2.67
CA THR A 97 -5.90 -0.21 -3.17
C THR A 97 -6.99 -0.26 -2.11
N PHE A 98 -6.64 -0.55 -0.86
CA PHE A 98 -7.62 -0.72 0.23
C PHE A 98 -8.40 0.55 0.57
N ARG A 99 -7.85 1.74 0.33
CA ARG A 99 -8.61 2.99 0.51
C ARG A 99 -9.84 3.09 -0.40
N TYR A 100 -9.82 2.36 -1.51
CA TYR A 100 -10.90 2.30 -2.51
C TYR A 100 -11.90 1.16 -2.26
N ALA A 101 -11.72 0.38 -1.19
CA ALA A 101 -12.72 -0.59 -0.77
C ALA A 101 -14.04 0.12 -0.45
N PRO A 102 -15.19 -0.35 -0.95
CA PRO A 102 -16.49 0.25 -0.66
C PRO A 102 -16.75 0.51 0.83
N ALA A 103 -16.33 -0.42 1.71
CA ALA A 103 -16.45 -0.27 3.16
C ALA A 103 -15.60 0.89 3.71
N ILE A 104 -14.38 1.07 3.21
CA ILE A 104 -13.50 2.18 3.61
C ILE A 104 -14.04 3.50 3.07
N MET A 105 -14.49 3.55 1.82
CA MET A 105 -15.11 4.75 1.24
C MET A 105 -16.36 5.16 2.04
N TYR A 106 -17.18 4.19 2.45
CA TYR A 106 -18.34 4.47 3.30
C TYR A 106 -17.93 4.90 4.71
N MET A 107 -16.92 4.28 5.31
CA MET A 107 -16.34 4.72 6.59
C MET A 107 -15.90 6.17 6.53
N GLN A 108 -15.20 6.59 5.46
CA GLN A 108 -14.77 7.97 5.26
C GLN A 108 -15.96 8.94 5.12
N ALA A 109 -17.00 8.55 4.38
CA ALA A 109 -18.21 9.35 4.26
C ALA A 109 -18.90 9.57 5.62
N LEU A 110 -19.01 8.53 6.43
CA LEU A 110 -19.56 8.62 7.78
C LEU A 110 -18.72 9.52 8.70
N ILE A 111 -17.39 9.45 8.60
CA ILE A 111 -16.49 10.35 9.35
C ILE A 111 -16.72 11.80 8.92
N ALA A 112 -16.78 12.07 7.62
CA ALA A 112 -17.04 13.41 7.08
C ALA A 112 -18.43 13.95 7.47
N GLU A 113 -19.43 13.08 7.59
CA GLU A 113 -20.77 13.39 8.09
C GLU A 113 -20.82 13.60 9.62
N GLY A 114 -19.69 13.44 10.32
CA GLY A 114 -19.56 13.65 11.76
C GLY A 114 -20.06 12.49 12.62
N PHE A 115 -20.13 11.26 12.07
CA PHE A 115 -20.57 10.07 12.81
C PHE A 115 -19.74 9.84 14.07
N ILE A 116 -18.42 9.96 14.00
CA ILE A 116 -17.55 9.75 15.17
C ILE A 116 -17.37 11.01 16.02
N GLY A 117 -17.69 12.22 15.49
CA GLY A 117 -17.38 13.49 16.13
C GLY A 117 -15.89 13.80 16.11
N GLU A 118 -15.35 14.31 17.21
CA GLU A 118 -13.91 14.52 17.38
C GLU A 118 -13.20 13.19 17.50
N THR A 119 -12.12 13.01 16.74
CA THR A 119 -11.35 11.74 16.73
C THR A 119 -10.46 11.66 17.96
N TYR A 120 -10.49 10.53 18.67
CA TYR A 120 -9.67 10.28 19.84
C TYR A 120 -8.58 9.23 19.58
N ILE A 121 -8.93 8.10 18.95
CA ILE A 121 -8.00 6.97 18.79
C ILE A 121 -8.23 6.32 17.42
N PHE A 122 -7.12 6.01 16.74
CA PHE A 122 -7.06 5.09 15.61
C PHE A 122 -6.21 3.87 15.96
N ASN A 123 -6.73 2.67 15.69
CA ASN A 123 -5.97 1.43 15.76
C ASN A 123 -6.06 0.71 14.40
N GLY A 124 -4.92 0.45 13.80
CA GLY A 124 -4.79 -0.24 12.53
C GLY A 124 -4.08 -1.58 12.66
N PHE A 125 -4.58 -2.58 11.95
CA PHE A 125 -4.01 -3.92 11.92
C PHE A 125 -3.94 -4.40 10.47
N GLU A 126 -2.74 -4.83 10.07
CA GLU A 126 -2.48 -5.58 8.86
C GLU A 126 -1.76 -6.85 9.27
N GLN A 127 -2.50 -7.89 9.56
CA GLN A 127 -1.97 -9.10 10.18
C GLN A 127 -2.35 -10.32 9.36
N ASN A 128 -1.37 -11.16 9.07
CA ASN A 128 -1.57 -12.41 8.35
C ASN A 128 -0.55 -13.48 8.79
N TYR A 129 -0.71 -14.70 8.29
CA TYR A 129 0.14 -15.84 8.64
C TYR A 129 0.99 -16.36 7.48
N GLN A 130 1.12 -15.61 6.40
CA GLN A 130 1.74 -16.08 5.16
C GLN A 130 3.18 -16.56 5.33
N TRP A 131 3.91 -16.06 6.33
CA TRP A 131 5.29 -16.41 6.60
C TRP A 131 5.51 -17.21 7.88
N ILE A 132 4.44 -17.73 8.48
CA ILE A 132 4.58 -18.58 9.67
C ILE A 132 5.36 -19.87 9.38
N ASP A 133 5.29 -20.38 8.15
CA ASP A 133 6.11 -21.50 7.69
C ASP A 133 7.43 -20.97 7.10
N PRO A 134 8.59 -21.25 7.72
CA PRO A 134 9.89 -20.82 7.22
C PRO A 134 10.31 -21.48 5.90
N ASP A 135 9.63 -22.54 5.47
CA ASP A 135 9.84 -23.16 4.16
C ASP A 135 9.06 -22.45 3.04
N THR A 136 8.11 -21.60 3.38
CA THR A 136 7.51 -20.70 2.40
C THR A 136 8.56 -19.69 1.93
N PRO A 137 8.95 -19.71 0.63
CA PRO A 137 9.97 -18.82 0.12
C PRO A 137 9.49 -17.37 0.07
N MET A 138 10.40 -16.42 0.28
CA MET A 138 10.09 -15.01 0.12
C MET A 138 9.76 -14.65 -1.32
N ASP A 139 10.48 -15.25 -2.27
CA ASP A 139 10.20 -15.13 -3.69
C ASP A 139 9.54 -16.41 -4.21
N LYS A 140 8.26 -16.33 -4.52
CA LYS A 140 7.46 -17.45 -5.04
C LYS A 140 7.55 -17.60 -6.57
N ARG A 141 8.39 -16.82 -7.25
CA ARG A 141 8.52 -16.89 -8.72
C ARG A 141 9.16 -18.24 -9.12
N PRO A 142 8.51 -19.05 -9.96
CA PRO A 142 9.15 -20.23 -10.54
C PRO A 142 10.23 -19.77 -11.54
N HIS A 143 11.38 -20.43 -11.54
CA HIS A 143 12.39 -20.40 -12.62
C HIS A 143 13.27 -19.16 -12.82
N ARG A 144 13.66 -18.44 -11.80
CA ARG A 144 14.82 -17.54 -11.96
C ARG A 144 16.07 -18.20 -11.38
N GLU A 145 17.02 -18.52 -12.27
CA GLU A 145 18.41 -18.73 -11.87
C GLU A 145 18.87 -17.45 -11.16
N ARG A 146 19.44 -17.62 -9.98
CA ARG A 146 20.13 -16.53 -9.29
C ARG A 146 21.21 -16.04 -10.22
N SER A 147 21.16 -14.81 -10.72
CA SER A 147 22.36 -14.21 -11.27
C SER A 147 23.34 -14.03 -10.11
N GLU A 148 24.60 -14.42 -10.31
CA GLU A 148 25.66 -14.29 -9.30
C GLU A 148 25.85 -12.84 -8.81
N ASP A 149 25.29 -11.86 -9.52
CA ASP A 149 25.35 -10.43 -9.24
C ASP A 149 24.19 -9.87 -8.40
N THR A 150 23.27 -10.69 -7.92
CA THR A 150 22.23 -10.25 -6.98
C THR A 150 22.72 -10.19 -5.54
N GLU A 151 23.73 -9.40 -5.27
CA GLU A 151 23.79 -8.71 -3.99
C GLU A 151 22.53 -7.86 -3.90
N VAL A 152 21.66 -8.20 -2.96
CA VAL A 152 20.54 -7.33 -2.56
C VAL A 152 21.19 -6.02 -2.13
N LYS A 153 21.18 -5.02 -3.02
CA LYS A 153 21.75 -3.70 -2.72
C LYS A 153 21.16 -3.23 -1.40
N GLY A 154 22.01 -3.05 -0.40
CA GLY A 154 21.62 -2.64 0.93
C GLY A 154 21.46 -3.76 1.96
N HIS A 155 21.81 -5.01 1.65
CA HIS A 155 21.87 -6.05 2.67
C HIS A 155 22.98 -5.74 3.69
N ASP A 156 22.58 -5.19 4.84
CA ASP A 156 23.46 -5.07 6.01
C ASP A 156 23.33 -6.37 6.82
N PRO A 157 24.41 -7.18 6.91
CA PRO A 157 24.35 -8.46 7.60
C PRO A 157 24.25 -8.32 9.13
N ARG A 158 24.31 -7.10 9.66
CA ARG A 158 24.21 -6.86 11.10
C ARG A 158 22.80 -7.17 11.59
N PRO A 159 22.64 -7.89 12.72
CA PRO A 159 21.32 -8.24 13.25
C PRO A 159 20.42 -7.05 13.57
N GLU A 160 21.02 -5.90 13.85
CA GLU A 160 20.34 -4.63 14.16
C GLU A 160 19.90 -3.85 12.92
N ALA A 161 20.43 -4.18 11.74
CA ALA A 161 20.08 -3.53 10.49
C ALA A 161 18.91 -4.26 9.81
N ILE A 162 17.73 -4.21 10.41
CA ILE A 162 16.52 -4.78 9.81
C ILE A 162 16.08 -3.90 8.63
N GLN A 163 15.95 -4.52 7.46
CA GLN A 163 15.35 -3.89 6.30
C GLN A 163 13.83 -3.86 6.44
N VAL A 164 13.22 -2.74 6.11
CA VAL A 164 11.76 -2.60 6.17
C VAL A 164 11.13 -3.34 4.99
N LEU A 165 10.24 -4.27 5.28
CA LEU A 165 9.48 -5.03 4.29
C LEU A 165 8.01 -5.18 4.68
N SER A 166 7.70 -5.72 5.87
CA SER A 166 6.33 -5.91 6.33
C SER A 166 5.62 -4.56 6.47
N LEU A 167 6.22 -3.62 7.18
CA LEU A 167 5.64 -2.30 7.39
C LEU A 167 5.43 -1.53 6.08
N GLU A 168 6.33 -1.66 5.10
CA GLU A 168 6.18 -1.02 3.81
C GLU A 168 5.22 -1.77 2.87
N GLY A 169 5.25 -3.10 2.93
CA GLY A 169 4.41 -3.95 2.09
C GLY A 169 2.94 -3.95 2.50
N TYR A 170 2.68 -4.24 3.77
CA TYR A 170 1.33 -4.39 4.32
C TYR A 170 0.95 -3.28 5.30
N GLY A 171 1.91 -2.69 6.00
CA GLY A 171 1.64 -1.54 6.88
C GLY A 171 1.24 -0.28 6.13
N ALA A 172 1.77 -0.04 4.93
CA ALA A 172 1.47 1.17 4.16
C ALA A 172 -0.04 1.39 3.91
N PRO A 173 -0.84 0.40 3.48
CA PRO A 173 -2.28 0.59 3.29
C PRO A 173 -3.03 0.97 4.57
N ILE A 174 -2.68 0.38 5.71
CA ILE A 174 -3.39 0.70 6.96
C ILE A 174 -2.92 2.03 7.56
N ILE A 175 -1.66 2.43 7.36
CA ILE A 175 -1.18 3.78 7.69
C ILE A 175 -1.94 4.82 6.87
N ASP A 176 -2.09 4.59 5.56
CA ASP A 176 -2.83 5.48 4.67
C ASP A 176 -4.28 5.67 5.12
N ILE A 177 -4.99 4.57 5.40
CA ILE A 177 -6.36 4.61 5.92
C ILE A 177 -6.43 5.36 7.26
N GLY A 178 -5.46 5.15 8.14
CA GLY A 178 -5.39 5.83 9.43
C GLY A 178 -5.21 7.34 9.29
N LEU A 179 -4.24 7.78 8.50
CA LEU A 179 -3.98 9.22 8.25
C LEU A 179 -5.22 9.90 7.63
N MET A 180 -5.87 9.23 6.68
CA MET A 180 -7.09 9.70 6.05
C MET A 180 -8.25 9.79 7.05
N SER A 181 -8.41 8.77 7.92
CA SER A 181 -9.53 8.67 8.87
C SER A 181 -9.39 9.65 10.03
N VAL A 182 -8.18 9.87 10.54
CA VAL A 182 -7.92 10.82 11.62
C VAL A 182 -8.03 12.26 11.12
N GLY A 183 -7.79 12.50 9.82
CA GLY A 183 -7.85 13.82 9.20
C GLY A 183 -6.77 14.78 9.70
N SER A 184 -5.69 14.25 10.28
CA SER A 184 -4.57 15.02 10.83
C SER A 184 -3.25 14.28 10.61
N GLY A 185 -2.15 15.02 10.46
CA GLY A 185 -0.80 14.45 10.40
C GLY A 185 -0.34 13.95 11.78
N LEU A 186 0.60 13.01 11.75
CA LEU A 186 1.34 12.60 12.95
C LEU A 186 2.40 13.65 13.28
N GLU A 187 2.52 14.01 14.56
CA GLU A 187 3.60 14.87 15.07
C GLU A 187 4.81 14.08 15.51
N ARG A 188 4.62 12.86 15.99
CA ARG A 188 5.71 11.98 16.40
C ARG A 188 5.28 10.52 16.43
N VAL A 189 6.26 9.64 16.27
CA VAL A 189 6.07 8.18 16.33
C VAL A 189 7.16 7.51 17.16
N VAL A 190 6.81 6.36 17.74
CA VAL A 190 7.79 5.43 18.30
C VAL A 190 7.38 4.01 17.92
N GLY A 191 8.35 3.20 17.46
CA GLY A 191 8.04 1.86 16.99
C GLY A 191 9.20 0.89 17.03
N THR A 192 8.87 -0.36 16.76
CA THR A 192 9.84 -1.44 16.70
C THR A 192 9.52 -2.37 15.54
N LEU A 193 10.57 -2.78 14.83
CA LEU A 193 10.54 -3.79 13.80
C LEU A 193 11.20 -5.04 14.33
N LYS A 194 10.66 -6.21 13.97
CA LYS A 194 11.21 -7.51 14.37
C LYS A 194 11.23 -8.46 13.18
N ASN A 195 12.21 -9.35 13.23
CA ASN A 195 12.23 -10.56 12.44
C ASN A 195 12.05 -11.74 13.40
N MET A 196 10.87 -12.32 13.42
CA MET A 196 10.52 -13.45 14.30
C MET A 196 11.04 -14.78 13.76
N LEU A 197 11.10 -14.89 12.42
CA LEU A 197 11.56 -16.10 11.72
C LEU A 197 12.73 -15.78 10.78
N PRO A 198 13.93 -15.53 11.34
CA PRO A 198 15.07 -15.02 10.57
C PRO A 198 15.70 -16.02 9.59
N TYR A 199 15.40 -17.31 9.69
CA TYR A 199 15.94 -18.32 8.80
C TYR A 199 14.84 -18.89 7.93
N ARG A 200 14.92 -18.65 6.61
CA ARG A 200 13.95 -19.15 5.63
C ARG A 200 14.54 -19.30 4.23
N HIS A 201 13.82 -19.99 3.36
CA HIS A 201 14.17 -20.05 1.96
C HIS A 201 13.97 -18.68 1.30
N ARG A 202 14.91 -18.24 0.47
CA ARG A 202 14.73 -17.02 -0.34
C ARG A 202 13.86 -17.27 -1.57
N THR A 203 14.12 -18.41 -2.22
CA THR A 203 13.42 -18.83 -3.43
C THR A 203 12.89 -20.26 -3.28
N ASN A 204 12.00 -20.67 -4.15
CA ASN A 204 11.49 -22.03 -4.20
C ASN A 204 12.51 -23.08 -4.69
N LEU A 205 13.70 -22.65 -5.11
CA LEU A 205 14.80 -23.52 -5.54
C LEU A 205 15.81 -23.78 -4.42
N ASP A 206 15.73 -23.04 -3.33
CA ASP A 206 16.68 -23.17 -2.22
C ASP A 206 16.39 -24.45 -1.41
N THR A 207 17.44 -25.20 -1.13
CA THR A 207 17.39 -26.40 -0.29
C THR A 207 17.84 -26.12 1.15
N VAL A 208 18.33 -24.92 1.42
CA VAL A 208 18.84 -24.50 2.72
C VAL A 208 18.20 -23.16 3.08
N ARG A 209 17.77 -23.03 4.34
CA ARG A 209 17.29 -21.76 4.89
C ARG A 209 18.47 -20.83 5.15
N GLU A 210 18.42 -19.66 4.57
CA GLU A 210 19.38 -18.59 4.83
C GLU A 210 18.85 -17.61 5.86
N ARG A 211 19.75 -16.89 6.52
CA ARG A 211 19.35 -15.79 7.38
C ARG A 211 18.92 -14.61 6.53
N ILE A 212 17.70 -14.15 6.77
CA ILE A 212 17.11 -13.01 6.10
C ILE A 212 16.92 -11.89 7.14
N ASN A 213 17.33 -10.70 6.82
CA ASN A 213 17.29 -9.57 7.74
C ASN A 213 16.22 -8.55 7.33
N VAL A 214 14.96 -9.00 7.31
CA VAL A 214 13.78 -8.16 7.05
C VAL A 214 12.80 -8.28 8.20
N ASP A 215 12.00 -7.25 8.40
CA ASP A 215 10.90 -7.30 9.36
C ASP A 215 9.79 -8.24 8.86
N ASP A 216 9.25 -9.01 9.77
CA ASP A 216 8.05 -9.82 9.57
C ASP A 216 6.97 -9.51 10.63
N ALA A 217 7.27 -8.61 11.57
CA ALA A 217 6.35 -8.11 12.58
C ALA A 217 6.76 -6.73 13.07
N ASP A 218 5.81 -5.79 13.07
CA ASP A 218 6.02 -4.38 13.40
C ASP A 218 4.91 -3.85 14.29
N ILE A 219 5.29 -2.97 15.20
CA ILE A 219 4.34 -2.23 16.04
C ILE A 219 4.86 -0.80 16.19
N PHE A 220 3.98 0.18 15.98
CA PHE A 220 4.28 1.55 16.34
C PHE A 220 3.05 2.26 16.89
N ILE A 221 3.31 3.31 17.67
CA ILE A 221 2.32 4.27 18.14
C ILE A 221 2.76 5.68 17.74
N GLY A 222 1.80 6.59 17.64
CA GLY A 222 2.02 7.98 17.31
C GLY A 222 1.01 8.92 17.95
N GLU A 223 1.36 10.18 17.97
CA GLU A 223 0.49 11.27 18.38
C GLU A 223 0.21 12.17 17.17
N CYS A 224 -1.05 12.52 16.99
CA CYS A 224 -1.50 13.37 15.87
C CYS A 224 -1.58 14.84 16.31
N ALA A 225 -1.44 15.77 15.37
CA ALA A 225 -1.49 17.21 15.64
C ALA A 225 -2.85 17.69 16.20
N ASN A 226 -3.92 16.92 15.99
CA ASN A 226 -5.22 17.18 16.62
C ASN A 226 -5.37 16.51 18.00
N GLY A 227 -4.31 15.92 18.56
CA GLY A 227 -4.32 15.25 19.85
C GLY A 227 -4.79 13.80 19.84
N ALA A 228 -5.20 13.25 18.71
CA ALA A 228 -5.60 11.85 18.59
C ALA A 228 -4.39 10.92 18.76
N LEU A 229 -4.62 9.74 19.35
CA LEU A 229 -3.64 8.67 19.42
C LEU A 229 -3.75 7.76 18.22
N PHE A 230 -2.59 7.30 17.74
CA PHE A 230 -2.47 6.45 16.57
C PHE A 230 -1.67 5.19 16.87
N SER A 231 -2.13 4.04 16.41
CA SER A 231 -1.35 2.81 16.52
C SER A 231 -1.52 1.92 15.29
N VAL A 232 -0.44 1.26 14.88
CA VAL A 232 -0.46 0.26 13.80
C VAL A 232 0.35 -0.97 14.21
N GLN A 233 -0.18 -2.14 13.86
CA GLN A 233 0.52 -3.41 13.92
C GLN A 233 0.46 -4.07 12.54
N SER A 234 1.62 -4.40 12.00
CA SER A 234 1.77 -5.11 10.74
C SER A 234 2.56 -6.39 10.96
N ALA A 235 2.08 -7.54 10.47
CA ALA A 235 2.80 -8.80 10.66
C ALA A 235 2.39 -9.88 9.65
N TYR A 236 3.36 -10.71 9.25
CA TYR A 236 3.18 -11.89 8.39
C TYR A 236 3.15 -13.22 9.17
N VAL A 237 3.23 -13.18 10.50
CA VAL A 237 3.42 -14.35 11.36
C VAL A 237 2.30 -14.52 12.41
N THR A 238 1.14 -13.94 12.16
CA THR A 238 -0.02 -13.97 13.08
C THR A 238 -1.03 -15.03 12.69
N VAL A 239 -0.92 -16.20 13.31
CA VAL A 239 -1.83 -17.35 13.08
C VAL A 239 -3.29 -16.94 13.33
N GLY A 240 -4.18 -17.41 12.47
CA GLY A 240 -5.62 -17.13 12.56
C GLY A 240 -6.04 -15.85 11.83
N ASN A 241 -5.10 -15.08 11.31
CA ASN A 241 -5.39 -13.93 10.45
C ASN A 241 -5.07 -14.26 8.99
N TYR A 242 -5.87 -13.70 8.10
CA TYR A 242 -5.72 -13.81 6.65
C TYR A 242 -5.33 -12.44 6.08
N PRO A 243 -4.65 -12.39 4.91
CA PRO A 243 -4.31 -11.11 4.31
C PRO A 243 -5.52 -10.18 4.23
N GLY A 244 -5.32 -8.94 4.64
CA GLY A 244 -6.33 -7.91 4.74
C GLY A 244 -6.01 -6.94 5.87
N ILE A 245 -6.95 -6.09 6.19
CA ILE A 245 -6.78 -5.08 7.24
C ILE A 245 -7.95 -5.05 8.21
N GLU A 246 -7.70 -4.51 9.41
CA GLU A 246 -8.74 -4.03 10.31
C GLU A 246 -8.40 -2.61 10.77
N ALA A 247 -9.30 -1.67 10.47
CA ALA A 247 -9.22 -0.26 10.88
C ALA A 247 -10.29 0.02 11.93
N ARG A 248 -9.88 0.53 13.10
CA ARG A 248 -10.77 0.94 14.18
C ARG A 248 -10.56 2.41 14.48
N ILE A 249 -11.64 3.19 14.48
CA ILE A 249 -11.60 4.60 14.84
C ILE A 249 -12.65 4.93 15.89
N TYR A 250 -12.22 5.64 16.92
CA TYR A 250 -13.04 6.02 18.08
C TYR A 250 -13.04 7.53 18.22
N GLY A 251 -14.22 8.10 18.46
CA GLY A 251 -14.37 9.54 18.67
C GLY A 251 -15.47 9.86 19.69
N SER A 252 -15.73 11.15 19.85
CA SER A 252 -16.61 11.69 20.90
C SER A 252 -18.08 11.31 20.72
N LYS A 253 -18.52 10.94 19.50
CA LYS A 253 -19.92 10.66 19.18
C LYS A 253 -20.16 9.25 18.65
N GLY A 254 -19.13 8.46 18.48
CA GLY A 254 -19.25 7.10 17.96
C GLY A 254 -17.91 6.48 17.61
N ALA A 255 -17.99 5.25 17.15
CA ALA A 255 -16.85 4.48 16.70
C ALA A 255 -17.20 3.67 15.45
N LEU A 256 -16.20 3.40 14.61
CA LEU A 256 -16.33 2.56 13.42
C LEU A 256 -15.22 1.49 13.42
N VAL A 257 -15.55 0.29 12.97
CA VAL A 257 -14.64 -0.81 12.74
C VAL A 257 -14.87 -1.33 11.34
N CYS A 258 -13.85 -1.21 10.49
CA CYS A 258 -13.86 -1.76 9.14
C CYS A 258 -12.87 -2.91 9.06
N ARG A 259 -13.29 -4.03 8.49
CA ARG A 259 -12.44 -5.17 8.21
C ARG A 259 -12.50 -5.48 6.72
N LEU A 260 -11.33 -5.62 6.12
CA LEU A 260 -11.15 -6.14 4.77
C LEU A 260 -10.44 -7.48 4.86
N VAL A 261 -10.82 -8.44 4.03
CA VAL A 261 -10.20 -9.77 3.92
C VAL A 261 -10.02 -10.07 2.45
N GLU A 262 -8.81 -10.38 2.05
CA GLU A 262 -8.54 -10.85 0.69
C GLU A 262 -8.93 -12.33 0.55
N GLU A 263 -9.15 -12.76 -0.66
CA GLU A 263 -9.18 -14.15 -1.15
C GLU A 263 -10.38 -15.03 -0.74
N PHE A 264 -11.02 -14.88 0.44
CA PHE A 264 -12.19 -15.70 0.74
C PHE A 264 -13.22 -15.06 1.68
N GLY A 265 -14.42 -15.61 1.66
CA GLY A 265 -15.52 -15.15 2.48
C GLY A 265 -16.05 -13.79 2.06
N GLU A 266 -16.66 -13.07 2.98
CA GLU A 266 -17.06 -11.69 2.77
C GLU A 266 -15.84 -10.78 2.85
N CYS A 267 -15.44 -10.22 1.70
CA CYS A 267 -14.18 -9.48 1.61
C CYS A 267 -14.18 -8.14 2.37
N GLN A 268 -15.32 -7.65 2.85
CA GLN A 268 -15.40 -6.38 3.55
C GLN A 268 -16.59 -6.29 4.50
N THR A 269 -16.37 -5.72 5.67
CA THR A 269 -17.44 -5.41 6.63
C THR A 269 -17.21 -4.06 7.29
N LEU A 270 -18.29 -3.35 7.61
CA LEU A 270 -18.27 -2.13 8.41
C LEU A 270 -19.25 -2.28 9.59
N HIS A 271 -18.79 -1.91 10.78
CA HIS A 271 -19.58 -1.88 11.99
C HIS A 271 -19.46 -0.52 12.66
N GLY A 272 -20.53 -0.04 13.23
CA GLY A 272 -20.58 1.24 13.95
C GLY A 272 -21.19 1.10 15.33
N ALA A 273 -20.79 1.98 16.24
CA ALA A 273 -21.39 2.11 17.57
C ALA A 273 -21.61 3.57 17.93
N ARG A 274 -22.66 3.87 18.69
CA ARG A 274 -22.93 5.18 19.32
C ARG A 274 -22.67 5.07 20.82
N PRO A 275 -22.58 6.19 21.57
CA PRO A 275 -22.25 6.16 23.01
C PRO A 275 -23.22 5.34 23.88
N ASP A 276 -24.45 5.20 23.45
CA ASP A 276 -25.50 4.42 24.11
C ASP A 276 -25.58 2.96 23.65
N ALA A 277 -24.75 2.58 22.65
CA ALA A 277 -24.72 1.22 22.14
C ALA A 277 -23.92 0.30 23.08
N VAL A 278 -24.43 -0.92 23.27
CA VAL A 278 -23.76 -1.97 24.06
C VAL A 278 -22.79 -2.80 23.21
N GLU A 279 -22.92 -2.72 21.87
CA GLU A 279 -22.10 -3.47 20.92
C GLU A 279 -21.99 -2.73 19.58
N PHE A 280 -21.04 -3.15 18.76
CA PHE A 280 -20.93 -2.70 17.38
C PHE A 280 -22.01 -3.36 16.52
N VAL A 281 -22.74 -2.55 15.76
CA VAL A 281 -23.79 -3.00 14.84
C VAL A 281 -23.28 -2.94 13.41
N ARG A 282 -23.55 -3.98 12.63
CA ARG A 282 -23.20 -4.02 11.22
C ARG A 282 -23.92 -2.92 10.45
N MET A 283 -23.17 -2.24 9.60
CA MET A 283 -23.64 -1.16 8.72
C MET A 283 -23.61 -1.65 7.26
N PRO A 284 -24.75 -1.84 6.61
CA PRO A 284 -24.81 -2.19 5.19
C PRO A 284 -24.14 -1.11 4.34
N ILE A 285 -23.27 -1.54 3.43
CA ILE A 285 -22.54 -0.62 2.54
C ILE A 285 -23.47 -0.19 1.41
N PRO A 286 -23.76 1.11 1.22
CA PRO A 286 -24.62 1.59 0.16
C PRO A 286 -24.04 1.36 -1.25
N ASP A 287 -24.93 1.07 -2.21
CA ASP A 287 -24.56 0.72 -3.60
C ASP A 287 -23.68 1.79 -4.28
N ARG A 288 -23.85 3.06 -3.92
CA ARG A 288 -23.05 4.17 -4.49
C ARG A 288 -21.54 4.08 -4.24
N PHE A 289 -21.09 3.23 -3.33
CA PHE A 289 -19.67 3.02 -3.04
C PHE A 289 -19.05 1.88 -3.85
N PHE A 290 -19.85 1.11 -4.58
CA PHE A 290 -19.34 0.05 -5.44
C PHE A 290 -18.97 0.63 -6.82
N PRO A 291 -17.99 0.01 -7.52
CA PRO A 291 -17.65 0.43 -8.87
C PRO A 291 -18.87 0.31 -9.81
N PRO A 292 -19.01 1.17 -10.82
CA PRO A 292 -20.11 1.09 -11.77
C PRO A 292 -20.22 -0.29 -12.40
N GLY A 293 -21.41 -0.90 -12.30
CA GLY A 293 -21.69 -2.22 -12.88
C GLY A 293 -21.11 -3.42 -12.11
N VAL A 294 -20.52 -3.20 -10.94
CA VAL A 294 -19.92 -4.27 -10.12
C VAL A 294 -20.78 -4.50 -8.88
N GLY A 295 -21.23 -5.73 -8.68
CA GLY A 295 -22.09 -6.10 -7.53
C GLY A 295 -21.29 -6.36 -6.26
N ALA A 296 -21.96 -6.24 -5.11
CA ALA A 296 -21.35 -6.43 -3.79
C ALA A 296 -20.77 -7.84 -3.54
N GLY A 297 -21.22 -8.85 -4.30
CA GLY A 297 -20.74 -10.24 -4.22
C GLY A 297 -19.50 -10.54 -5.04
N GLU A 298 -18.99 -9.56 -5.79
CA GLU A 298 -17.79 -9.73 -6.58
C GLU A 298 -16.53 -9.81 -5.72
N PRO A 299 -15.47 -10.49 -6.20
CA PRO A 299 -14.23 -10.61 -5.45
C PRO A 299 -13.55 -9.25 -5.25
N TRP A 300 -12.78 -9.14 -4.18
CA TRP A 300 -12.13 -7.88 -3.78
C TRP A 300 -11.34 -7.17 -4.89
N PRO A 301 -10.64 -7.85 -5.85
CA PRO A 301 -9.95 -7.12 -6.90
C PRO A 301 -10.91 -6.33 -7.80
N SER A 302 -12.05 -6.92 -8.17
CA SER A 302 -13.07 -6.22 -8.97
C SER A 302 -13.62 -4.99 -8.26
N LEU A 303 -13.75 -5.06 -6.93
CA LEU A 303 -14.26 -3.98 -6.10
C LEU A 303 -13.22 -2.87 -5.87
N PHE A 304 -12.04 -3.23 -5.38
CA PHE A 304 -11.06 -2.25 -4.89
C PHE A 304 -10.27 -1.62 -6.04
N TYR A 305 -9.69 -2.44 -6.92
CA TYR A 305 -9.03 -1.93 -8.14
C TYR A 305 -10.05 -1.29 -9.10
N GLY A 306 -11.28 -1.81 -9.17
CA GLY A 306 -12.34 -1.20 -9.94
C GLY A 306 -12.59 0.25 -9.54
N ASN A 307 -12.73 0.52 -8.23
CA ASN A 307 -12.88 1.88 -7.71
C ASN A 307 -11.61 2.73 -7.88
N LEU A 308 -10.41 2.15 -7.67
CA LEU A 308 -9.15 2.87 -7.87
C LEU A 308 -9.01 3.37 -9.30
N VAL A 309 -9.19 2.47 -10.28
CA VAL A 309 -9.09 2.83 -11.70
C VAL A 309 -10.20 3.80 -12.10
N HIS A 310 -11.44 3.54 -11.67
CA HIS A 310 -12.56 4.45 -11.93
C HIS A 310 -12.28 5.86 -11.39
N ASN A 311 -11.81 5.98 -10.15
CA ASN A 311 -11.45 7.26 -9.55
C ASN A 311 -10.33 7.97 -10.31
N PHE A 312 -9.29 7.23 -10.74
CA PHE A 312 -8.20 7.82 -11.53
C PHE A 312 -8.69 8.31 -12.89
N MET A 313 -9.53 7.54 -13.57
CA MET A 313 -10.11 7.96 -14.84
C MET A 313 -11.01 9.20 -14.69
N GLN A 314 -11.78 9.30 -13.60
CA GLN A 314 -12.55 10.51 -13.32
C GLN A 314 -11.65 11.75 -13.19
N GLU A 315 -10.52 11.64 -12.51
CA GLU A 315 -9.55 12.75 -12.39
C GLU A 315 -8.93 13.13 -13.75
N LEU A 316 -8.63 12.15 -14.59
CA LEU A 316 -8.05 12.40 -15.92
C LEU A 316 -9.03 13.09 -16.86
N TYR A 317 -10.31 12.79 -16.76
CA TYR A 317 -11.36 13.40 -17.60
C TYR A 317 -12.00 14.66 -16.98
N GLY A 318 -11.40 15.21 -15.93
CA GLY A 318 -11.87 16.47 -15.31
C GLY A 318 -13.17 16.33 -14.51
N GLY A 319 -13.50 15.13 -14.07
CA GLY A 319 -14.58 14.89 -13.11
C GLY A 319 -14.19 15.34 -11.70
N ASP A 320 -15.18 15.51 -10.83
CA ASP A 320 -14.99 15.86 -9.40
C ASP A 320 -14.41 14.70 -8.59
N GLY A 321 -13.58 13.87 -9.19
CA GLY A 321 -12.87 12.80 -8.53
C GLY A 321 -12.10 13.39 -7.36
N VAL A 322 -12.50 13.01 -6.15
CA VAL A 322 -11.80 13.42 -4.94
C VAL A 322 -10.38 12.90 -5.09
N ASN A 323 -9.46 13.75 -5.52
CA ASN A 323 -8.07 13.38 -5.76
C ASN A 323 -7.44 12.91 -4.45
N GLN A 324 -7.42 11.61 -4.28
CA GLN A 324 -6.85 10.99 -3.10
C GLN A 324 -6.02 9.79 -3.54
N GLY A 325 -4.95 9.49 -2.79
CA GLY A 325 -4.04 8.42 -3.15
C GLY A 325 -3.04 8.80 -4.24
N ASN A 326 -2.72 10.08 -4.38
CA ASN A 326 -1.65 10.57 -5.26
C ASN A 326 -0.26 10.47 -4.59
N PHE A 327 0.78 10.89 -5.31
CA PHE A 327 2.14 10.83 -4.80
C PHE A 327 2.36 11.69 -3.54
N ALA A 328 1.69 12.83 -3.38
CA ALA A 328 1.82 13.62 -2.16
C ALA A 328 1.33 12.87 -0.91
N GLN A 329 0.23 12.14 -1.03
CA GLN A 329 -0.28 11.34 0.08
C GLN A 329 0.56 10.10 0.32
N SER A 330 1.04 9.44 -0.73
CA SER A 330 1.97 8.33 -0.61
C SER A 330 3.29 8.74 0.05
N ALA A 331 3.79 9.95 -0.23
CA ALA A 331 4.97 10.49 0.44
C ALA A 331 4.77 10.60 1.97
N ARG A 332 3.59 11.04 2.42
CA ARG A 332 3.27 11.08 3.85
C ARG A 332 3.24 9.70 4.50
N VAL A 333 2.68 8.71 3.81
CA VAL A 333 2.68 7.31 4.28
C VAL A 333 4.11 6.81 4.40
N GLN A 334 4.92 7.02 3.36
CA GLN A 334 6.32 6.58 3.35
C GLN A 334 7.16 7.32 4.40
N GLU A 335 6.88 8.59 4.66
CA GLU A 335 7.53 9.36 5.72
C GLU A 335 7.29 8.75 7.11
N VAL A 336 6.06 8.32 7.39
CA VAL A 336 5.74 7.61 8.64
C VAL A 336 6.54 6.30 8.73
N ILE A 337 6.60 5.52 7.65
CA ILE A 337 7.39 4.28 7.59
C ILE A 337 8.87 4.56 7.85
N ASN A 338 9.44 5.57 7.20
CA ASN A 338 10.83 5.97 7.39
C ASN A 338 11.09 6.46 8.84
N ALA A 339 10.14 7.19 9.44
CA ALA A 339 10.22 7.64 10.84
C ALA A 339 10.15 6.47 11.83
N VAL A 340 9.30 5.47 11.59
CA VAL A 340 9.22 4.25 12.42
C VAL A 340 10.52 3.45 12.32
N ALA A 341 11.09 3.30 11.13
CA ALA A 341 12.39 2.66 10.93
C ALA A 341 13.51 3.41 11.66
N LEU A 342 13.48 4.74 11.61
CA LEU A 342 14.43 5.59 12.34
C LEU A 342 14.26 5.44 13.85
N SER A 343 13.01 5.45 14.34
CA SER A 343 12.67 5.22 15.76
C SER A 343 13.19 3.86 16.24
N HIS A 344 12.97 2.80 15.47
CA HIS A 344 13.48 1.48 15.79
C HIS A 344 15.01 1.47 15.92
N ARG A 345 15.74 2.09 15.02
CA ARG A 345 17.21 2.18 15.05
C ARG A 345 17.72 3.00 16.23
N GLN A 346 17.07 4.14 16.50
CA GLN A 346 17.50 5.09 17.54
C GLN A 346 16.92 4.80 18.94
N ARG A 347 15.95 3.90 19.04
CA ARG A 347 15.27 3.53 20.30
C ARG A 347 14.65 4.73 21.02
N ARG A 348 14.05 5.65 20.27
CA ARG A 348 13.42 6.87 20.79
C ARG A 348 12.25 7.31 19.92
N TRP A 349 11.45 8.23 20.46
CA TRP A 349 10.47 8.98 19.68
C TRP A 349 11.16 9.75 18.56
N VAL A 350 10.50 9.81 17.42
CA VAL A 350 10.92 10.58 16.25
C VAL A 350 9.81 11.56 15.89
N ASP A 351 10.18 12.84 15.80
CA ASP A 351 9.25 13.90 15.42
C ASP A 351 9.02 13.91 13.92
N LEU A 352 7.83 14.31 13.50
CA LEU A 352 7.39 14.50 12.13
C LEU A 352 6.97 15.97 11.93
N PRO A 353 7.18 16.53 10.71
CA PRO A 353 7.85 15.90 9.58
C PRO A 353 9.33 15.63 9.84
N LEU A 354 9.86 14.61 9.16
CA LEU A 354 11.29 14.33 9.20
C LEU A 354 12.07 15.54 8.65
N GLY A 355 13.14 15.92 9.33
CA GLY A 355 14.00 17.00 8.87
C GLY A 355 14.59 16.72 7.48
N SER A 356 14.68 17.77 6.65
CA SER A 356 15.28 17.74 5.30
C SER A 356 16.77 17.40 5.36
#